data_cfcf836c383d6e739896a96bfae95394
#
_entry.id   cfcf836c383d6e739896a96bfae95394
#
_cell.length_a   1.000
_cell.length_b   1.000
_cell.length_c   1.000
_cell.angle_alpha   90.00
_cell.angle_beta   90.00
_cell.angle_gamma   90.00
#
_symmetry.space_group_name_H-M   'P 1'
#
loop_
_entity.id
_entity.type
_entity.pdbx_description
1 polymer ?
#
loop_
_entity_poly.entity_id
_entity_poly.type
_entity_poly.pdbx_seq_one_letter_code
_entity_poly.pdbx_strand_id
1 'polypeptide(L)'
;KQISLKCDSRLIWGGNKTINSIREFKIKERAIDLSFADRFSLSIMDYKKVNNLSEYDLNNLVLKFYNDTYLVDQNACSSPHLIIWLNKVKGGKNRFWENLLILLKKNIICLKLHTWKNIQNFVKIY
;
A
#
# COMPACT_ATOMS: atom_id res chain seq x y z
N LYS A 1 31.21 -2.33 0.84
CA LYS A 1 32.24 -1.36 1.28
C LYS A 1 33.05 -0.83 0.10
N GLN A 2 33.71 -1.68 -0.67
CA GLN A 2 34.54 -1.26 -1.84
C GLN A 2 33.74 -0.64 -2.99
N ILE A 3 32.51 -1.11 -3.25
CA ILE A 3 31.65 -0.58 -4.31
C ILE A 3 31.28 0.88 -4.03
N SER A 4 30.91 1.22 -2.81
CA SER A 4 30.54 2.58 -2.43
C SER A 4 31.68 3.61 -2.67
N LEU A 5 32.92 3.19 -2.55
CA LEU A 5 34.08 4.06 -2.79
C LEU A 5 34.39 4.28 -4.27
N LYS A 6 33.86 3.41 -5.15
CA LYS A 6 34.15 3.45 -6.60
C LYS A 6 33.02 4.05 -7.42
N CYS A 7 31.79 4.07 -6.92
CA CYS A 7 30.63 4.58 -7.64
C CYS A 7 30.57 6.12 -7.62
N ASP A 8 29.96 6.70 -8.65
CA ASP A 8 29.68 8.12 -8.75
C ASP A 8 28.24 8.46 -8.32
N SER A 9 27.37 7.44 -8.22
CA SER A 9 26.06 7.54 -7.62
C SER A 9 25.72 6.26 -6.87
N ARG A 10 25.03 6.38 -5.73
CA ARG A 10 24.55 5.27 -4.93
C ARG A 10 23.06 5.42 -4.73
N LEU A 11 22.30 4.44 -5.19
CA LEU A 11 20.86 4.33 -4.93
C LEU A 11 20.64 3.21 -3.91
N ILE A 12 19.98 3.53 -2.80
CA ILE A 12 19.72 2.58 -1.73
C ILE A 12 18.21 2.39 -1.62
N TRP A 13 17.77 1.15 -1.80
CA TRP A 13 16.39 0.73 -1.60
C TRP A 13 16.31 -0.18 -0.38
N GLY A 14 15.45 0.12 0.57
CA GLY A 14 15.25 -0.73 1.74
C GLY A 14 14.68 0.00 2.94
N GLY A 15 14.44 -0.75 4.02
CA GLY A 15 14.01 -0.18 5.28
C GLY A 15 15.06 0.74 5.92
N ASN A 16 14.62 1.57 6.86
CA ASN A 16 15.46 2.59 7.50
C ASN A 16 16.76 2.03 8.08
N LYS A 17 16.72 0.83 8.67
CA LYS A 17 17.92 0.15 9.21
C LYS A 17 18.93 -0.15 8.13
N THR A 18 18.49 -0.70 7.01
CA THR A 18 19.35 -1.04 5.85
C THR A 18 19.99 0.21 5.27
N ILE A 19 19.20 1.27 5.10
CA ILE A 19 19.70 2.54 4.56
C ILE A 19 20.78 3.12 5.47
N ASN A 20 20.52 3.16 6.77
CA ASN A 20 21.49 3.69 7.74
C ASN A 20 22.78 2.87 7.73
N SER A 21 22.70 1.52 7.74
CA SER A 21 23.89 0.66 7.68
C SER A 21 24.69 0.84 6.39
N ILE A 22 24.05 1.05 5.25
CA ILE A 22 24.76 1.29 3.99
C ILE A 22 25.36 2.69 3.96
N ARG A 23 24.70 3.68 4.54
CA ARG A 23 25.19 5.06 4.63
C ARG A 23 26.44 5.22 5.52
N GLU A 24 26.70 4.30 6.43
CA GLU A 24 27.95 4.26 7.18
C GLU A 24 29.19 4.05 6.28
N PHE A 25 28.99 3.46 5.09
CA PHE A 25 30.09 3.31 4.14
C PHE A 25 30.34 4.60 3.39
N LYS A 26 31.58 5.09 3.46
CA LYS A 26 32.01 6.29 2.75
C LYS A 26 31.80 6.14 1.24
N ILE A 27 31.42 7.23 0.61
CA ILE A 27 31.37 7.41 -0.85
C ILE A 27 32.36 8.48 -1.26
N LYS A 28 32.61 8.66 -2.56
CA LYS A 28 33.42 9.78 -3.07
C LYS A 28 32.73 11.11 -2.72
N GLU A 29 33.51 12.16 -2.49
CA GLU A 29 32.99 13.49 -2.10
C GLU A 29 31.98 14.07 -3.12
N ARG A 30 32.14 13.77 -4.40
CA ARG A 30 31.24 14.23 -5.47
C ARG A 30 30.14 13.22 -5.83
N ALA A 31 30.08 12.07 -5.16
CA ALA A 31 29.07 11.05 -5.44
C ALA A 31 27.70 11.47 -4.90
N ILE A 32 26.66 11.13 -5.64
CA ILE A 32 25.26 11.36 -5.25
C ILE A 32 24.76 10.15 -4.43
N ASP A 33 24.16 10.40 -3.28
CA ASP A 33 23.55 9.38 -2.43
C ASP A 33 22.03 9.61 -2.36
N LEU A 34 21.26 8.74 -3.04
CA LEU A 34 19.81 8.75 -3.05
C LEU A 34 19.27 7.52 -2.31
N SER A 35 18.40 7.74 -1.34
CA SER A 35 17.77 6.65 -0.60
C SER A 35 16.26 6.66 -0.75
N PHE A 36 15.71 5.45 -0.87
CA PHE A 36 14.28 5.17 -0.90
C PHE A 36 13.95 4.35 0.34
N ALA A 37 13.63 5.07 1.42
CA ALA A 37 13.25 4.50 2.71
C ALA A 37 11.83 3.92 2.69
N ASP A 38 11.40 3.39 3.83
CA ASP A 38 10.02 2.96 4.03
C ASP A 38 9.05 4.10 3.67
N ARG A 39 8.06 3.77 2.85
CA ARG A 39 7.04 4.70 2.38
C ARG A 39 5.67 4.15 2.68
N PHE A 40 4.76 5.05 3.00
CA PHE A 40 3.35 4.75 3.19
C PHE A 40 2.56 5.35 2.04
N SER A 41 1.75 4.53 1.39
CA SER A 41 0.80 5.00 0.40
C SER A 41 -0.57 5.18 1.03
N LEU A 42 -1.33 6.12 0.50
CA LEU A 42 -2.72 6.34 0.87
C LEU A 42 -3.59 6.40 -0.38
N SER A 43 -4.85 6.06 -0.22
CA SER A 43 -5.86 6.19 -1.27
C SER A 43 -6.91 7.22 -0.85
N ILE A 44 -7.31 8.07 -1.77
CA ILE A 44 -8.38 9.06 -1.55
C ILE A 44 -9.54 8.68 -2.48
N MET A 45 -10.70 8.45 -1.91
CA MET A 45 -11.90 8.03 -2.64
C MET A 45 -13.09 8.94 -2.34
N ASP A 46 -13.86 9.29 -3.36
CA ASP A 46 -15.12 10.02 -3.18
C ASP A 46 -16.24 9.01 -2.90
N TYR A 47 -16.78 9.08 -1.70
CA TYR A 47 -17.82 8.16 -1.22
C TYR A 47 -19.07 8.16 -2.11
N LYS A 48 -19.56 9.36 -2.50
CA LYS A 48 -20.76 9.48 -3.32
C LYS A 48 -20.54 8.91 -4.71
N LYS A 49 -19.39 9.22 -5.34
CA LYS A 49 -19.05 8.70 -6.66
C LYS A 49 -18.93 7.19 -6.64
N VAL A 50 -18.21 6.63 -5.66
CA VAL A 50 -18.01 5.18 -5.55
C VAL A 50 -19.35 4.44 -5.33
N ASN A 51 -20.22 4.97 -4.45
CA ASN A 51 -21.51 4.33 -4.21
C ASN A 51 -22.50 4.44 -5.39
N ASN A 52 -22.30 5.40 -6.29
CA ASN A 52 -23.12 5.58 -7.50
C ASN A 52 -22.57 4.83 -8.73
N LEU A 53 -21.45 4.11 -8.60
CA LEU A 53 -20.91 3.30 -9.68
C LEU A 53 -21.90 2.17 -10.07
N SER A 54 -21.86 1.79 -11.36
CA SER A 54 -22.47 0.57 -11.82
C SER A 54 -21.85 -0.64 -11.10
N GLU A 55 -22.56 -1.79 -11.04
CA GLU A 55 -21.99 -3.01 -10.46
C GLU A 55 -20.69 -3.45 -11.16
N TYR A 56 -20.65 -3.29 -12.49
CA TYR A 56 -19.47 -3.62 -13.29
C TYR A 56 -18.26 -2.74 -12.89
N ASP A 57 -18.44 -1.41 -12.83
CA ASP A 57 -17.36 -0.48 -12.51
C ASP A 57 -16.90 -0.61 -11.06
N LEU A 58 -17.86 -0.85 -10.15
CA LEU A 58 -17.55 -1.08 -8.74
C LEU A 58 -16.71 -2.35 -8.56
N ASN A 59 -17.08 -3.44 -9.22
CA ASN A 59 -16.33 -4.69 -9.17
C ASN A 59 -14.93 -4.53 -9.77
N ASN A 60 -14.78 -3.77 -10.86
CA ASN A 60 -13.48 -3.45 -11.44
C ASN A 60 -12.62 -2.61 -10.50
N LEU A 61 -13.20 -1.60 -9.84
CA LEU A 61 -12.49 -0.79 -8.85
C LEU A 61 -12.02 -1.65 -7.67
N VAL A 62 -12.89 -2.49 -7.15
CA VAL A 62 -12.59 -3.41 -6.04
C VAL A 62 -11.49 -4.41 -6.43
N LEU A 63 -11.55 -4.96 -7.64
CA LEU A 63 -10.52 -5.89 -8.13
C LEU A 63 -9.15 -5.20 -8.28
N LYS A 64 -9.11 -3.99 -8.83
CA LYS A 64 -7.87 -3.20 -8.94
C LYS A 64 -7.29 -2.90 -7.56
N PHE A 65 -8.14 -2.47 -6.63
CA PHE A 65 -7.72 -2.21 -5.25
C PHE A 65 -7.20 -3.48 -4.56
N TYR A 66 -7.86 -4.62 -4.77
CA TYR A 66 -7.41 -5.92 -4.28
C TYR A 66 -6.01 -6.26 -4.82
N ASN A 67 -5.79 -6.09 -6.12
CA ASN A 67 -4.50 -6.36 -6.75
C ASN A 67 -3.38 -5.46 -6.20
N ASP A 68 -3.67 -4.17 -5.99
CA ASP A 68 -2.69 -3.22 -5.46
C ASP A 68 -2.36 -3.44 -3.97
N THR A 69 -3.25 -4.12 -3.25
CA THR A 69 -3.16 -4.20 -1.79
C THR A 69 -2.87 -5.62 -1.31
N TYR A 70 -3.67 -6.59 -1.72
CA TYR A 70 -3.71 -7.91 -1.09
C TYR A 70 -2.88 -8.99 -1.79
N LEU A 71 -2.55 -8.85 -3.08
CA LEU A 71 -1.71 -9.83 -3.78
C LEU A 71 -0.31 -9.96 -3.19
N VAL A 72 0.19 -8.91 -2.54
CA VAL A 72 1.51 -8.84 -1.90
C VAL A 72 1.41 -8.62 -0.40
N ASP A 73 0.31 -9.03 0.25
CA ASP A 73 0.06 -8.91 1.69
C ASP A 73 0.30 -7.49 2.22
N GLN A 74 -0.04 -6.46 1.44
CA GLN A 74 0.18 -5.05 1.78
C GLN A 74 1.66 -4.65 1.95
N ASN A 75 2.59 -5.46 1.48
CA ASN A 75 4.02 -5.22 1.64
C ASN A 75 4.62 -4.37 0.52
N ALA A 76 3.89 -4.11 -0.57
CA ALA A 76 4.37 -3.20 -1.60
C ALA A 76 4.35 -1.75 -1.11
N CYS A 77 5.35 -0.97 -1.49
CA CYS A 77 5.41 0.46 -1.16
C CYS A 77 4.25 1.26 -1.79
N SER A 78 3.61 0.73 -2.84
CA SER A 78 2.43 1.28 -3.50
C SER A 78 1.11 0.84 -2.86
N SER A 79 1.12 -0.18 -1.98
CA SER A 79 -0.10 -0.65 -1.32
C SER A 79 -0.61 0.40 -0.34
N PRO A 80 -1.85 0.89 -0.47
CA PRO A 80 -2.38 1.90 0.44
C PRO A 80 -2.61 1.32 1.85
N HIS A 81 -2.02 1.97 2.84
CA HIS A 81 -2.22 1.66 4.26
C HIS A 81 -3.36 2.46 4.89
N LEU A 82 -3.84 3.49 4.18
CA LEU A 82 -4.92 4.36 4.63
C LEU A 82 -5.83 4.68 3.46
N ILE A 83 -7.16 4.66 3.71
CA ILE A 83 -8.15 5.17 2.76
C ILE A 83 -8.87 6.35 3.38
N ILE A 84 -8.83 7.48 2.68
CA ILE A 84 -9.56 8.69 3.04
C ILE A 84 -10.82 8.78 2.18
N TRP A 85 -11.98 8.81 2.82
CA TRP A 85 -13.26 8.97 2.16
C TRP A 85 -13.69 10.43 2.14
N LEU A 86 -13.74 11.04 0.97
CA LEU A 86 -14.34 12.36 0.77
C LEU A 86 -15.86 12.23 0.67
N ASN A 87 -16.59 13.26 1.13
CA ASN A 87 -18.06 13.35 1.04
C ASN A 87 -18.81 12.15 1.69
N LYS A 88 -18.22 11.56 2.72
CA LYS A 88 -18.84 10.43 3.44
C LYS A 88 -20.11 10.87 4.16
N VAL A 89 -21.17 10.08 3.99
CA VAL A 89 -22.44 10.25 4.71
C VAL A 89 -22.39 9.40 5.99
N LYS A 90 -22.69 10.02 7.14
CA LYS A 90 -22.72 9.33 8.43
C LYS A 90 -23.78 8.21 8.41
N GLY A 91 -23.40 6.99 8.75
CA GLY A 91 -24.31 5.82 8.75
C GLY A 91 -24.63 5.23 7.37
N GLY A 92 -24.09 5.78 6.28
CA GLY A 92 -24.31 5.26 4.94
C GLY A 92 -23.59 3.92 4.70
N LYS A 93 -24.26 3.01 3.98
CA LYS A 93 -23.65 1.77 3.48
C LYS A 93 -22.51 2.09 2.52
N ASN A 94 -21.40 1.40 2.65
CA ASN A 94 -20.27 1.53 1.73
C ASN A 94 -20.15 0.26 0.87
N ARG A 95 -20.74 0.30 -0.33
CA ARG A 95 -20.74 -0.80 -1.29
C ARG A 95 -19.32 -1.30 -1.65
N PHE A 96 -18.35 -0.42 -1.63
CA PHE A 96 -16.96 -0.80 -1.90
C PHE A 96 -16.45 -1.83 -0.89
N TRP A 97 -16.67 -1.60 0.41
CA TRP A 97 -16.25 -2.55 1.45
C TRP A 97 -17.02 -3.86 1.39
N GLU A 98 -18.32 -3.79 1.12
CA GLU A 98 -19.15 -4.99 0.96
C GLU A 98 -18.62 -5.88 -0.17
N ASN A 99 -18.36 -5.31 -1.35
CA ASN A 99 -17.83 -6.04 -2.50
C ASN A 99 -16.38 -6.51 -2.28
N LEU A 100 -15.55 -5.70 -1.64
CA LEU A 100 -14.18 -6.11 -1.29
C LEU A 100 -14.19 -7.31 -0.33
N LEU A 101 -15.05 -7.32 0.67
CA LEU A 101 -15.19 -8.45 1.58
C LEU A 101 -15.66 -9.73 0.89
N ILE A 102 -16.58 -9.61 -0.10
CA ILE A 102 -17.02 -10.75 -0.92
C ILE A 102 -15.84 -11.30 -1.72
N LEU A 103 -15.06 -10.43 -2.37
CA LEU A 103 -13.88 -10.81 -3.15
C LEU A 103 -12.82 -11.47 -2.28
N LEU A 104 -12.52 -10.89 -1.12
CA LEU A 104 -11.59 -11.43 -0.14
C LEU A 104 -12.02 -12.83 0.33
N LYS A 105 -13.29 -13.02 0.68
CA LYS A 105 -13.81 -14.34 1.08
C LYS A 105 -13.64 -15.39 -0.02
N LYS A 106 -13.86 -15.05 -1.28
CA LYS A 106 -13.65 -15.98 -2.40
C LYS A 106 -12.19 -16.41 -2.55
N ASN A 107 -11.25 -15.49 -2.29
CA ASN A 107 -9.81 -15.74 -2.50
C ASN A 107 -9.11 -16.24 -1.23
N ILE A 108 -9.59 -15.90 -0.03
CA ILE A 108 -9.03 -16.33 1.26
C ILE A 108 -9.31 -17.80 1.58
N ILE A 109 -10.29 -18.43 0.94
CA ILE A 109 -10.46 -19.90 1.03
C ILE A 109 -9.18 -20.62 0.57
N CYS A 110 -8.28 -19.96 -0.18
CA CYS A 110 -6.97 -20.46 -0.59
C CYS A 110 -5.79 -20.03 0.31
N LEU A 111 -5.92 -19.02 1.17
CA LEU A 111 -4.79 -18.50 1.96
C LEU A 111 -5.16 -18.45 3.46
N LYS A 112 -4.49 -19.30 4.24
CA LYS A 112 -4.67 -19.47 5.70
C LYS A 112 -4.67 -18.15 6.48
N LEU A 113 -5.74 -17.91 7.26
CA LEU A 113 -5.87 -17.28 8.60
C LEU A 113 -4.96 -16.10 9.04
N HIS A 114 -3.87 -15.77 8.38
CA HIS A 114 -3.01 -14.64 8.78
C HIS A 114 -3.54 -13.28 8.31
N THR A 115 -4.26 -13.24 7.22
CA THR A 115 -4.76 -12.01 6.58
C THR A 115 -5.92 -11.36 7.35
N TRP A 116 -6.63 -12.13 8.19
CA TRP A 116 -7.81 -11.64 8.93
C TRP A 116 -7.49 -10.58 9.98
N LYS A 117 -6.33 -10.68 10.64
CA LYS A 117 -5.87 -9.67 11.61
C LYS A 117 -5.54 -8.31 10.95
N ASN A 118 -5.07 -8.34 9.71
CA ASN A 118 -4.70 -7.12 8.98
C ASN A 118 -5.92 -6.36 8.45
N ILE A 119 -7.02 -7.05 8.11
CA ILE A 119 -8.28 -6.42 7.67
C ILE A 119 -8.91 -5.57 8.79
N GLN A 120 -8.82 -6.00 10.04
CA GLN A 120 -9.36 -5.26 11.18
C GLN A 120 -8.60 -3.94 11.45
N ASN A 121 -7.33 -3.86 11.08
CA ASN A 121 -6.54 -2.64 11.23
C ASN A 121 -6.84 -1.57 10.16
N PHE A 122 -7.48 -1.95 9.04
CA PHE A 122 -7.90 -1.03 7.97
C PHE A 122 -9.17 -0.22 8.29
N VAL A 123 -9.92 -0.60 9.32
CA VAL A 123 -11.19 0.04 9.68
C VAL A 123 -10.99 1.12 10.75
N LYS A 124 -9.90 1.87 10.73
CA LYS A 124 -9.88 3.17 11.41
C LYS A 124 -10.45 4.21 10.47
N ILE A 125 -11.74 4.37 10.57
CA ILE A 125 -12.54 5.42 9.92
C ILE A 125 -12.41 6.69 10.78
N TYR A 126 -11.80 7.71 10.21
CA TYR A 126 -11.95 9.08 10.69
C TYR A 126 -13.02 9.79 9.89
#